data_24d89aa68afba1bbf0ec7f5bcf209a2b
#
_entry.id   24d89aa68afba1bbf0ec7f5bcf209a2b
#
_cell.length_a   1.000
_cell.length_b   1.000
_cell.length_c   1.000
_cell.angle_alpha   90.00
_cell.angle_beta   90.00
_cell.angle_gamma   90.00
#
_symmetry.space_group_name_H-M   'P 1'
#
loop_
_entity.id
_entity.type
_entity.pdbx_description
1 polymer ?
#
loop_
_entity_poly.entity_id
_entity_poly.type
_entity_poly.pdbx_seq_one_letter_code
_entity_poly.pdbx_strand_id
1 'polypeptide(L)'
;GKRVVLLRGASADIIMLAPGETFAISVGGCPIGWIFDPQKPNRLIVGHMGLQCLIDRQLIVAGQKSRKYRSVIDRMWESMNLLPMEASRIQAGYAFPIDPLHYVHQWDYPDSGDNNKRVCEYIAANFGNKCIVDWNNPETRKLGRIHLGNLIRSQYASLGISVENIHGVSTPNAVDVDGHPLWYVTRGPHGKDPRNLVLVTLYQ
;
A
#
# COMPACT_ATOMS: atom_id res chain seq x y z
N GLY A 1 3.82 33.53 1.44
CA GLY A 1 4.34 32.53 2.38
C GLY A 1 3.59 31.21 2.23
N LYS A 2 4.29 30.07 2.23
CA LYS A 2 3.66 28.75 2.18
C LYS A 2 2.90 28.49 3.48
N ARG A 3 1.61 28.17 3.39
CA ARG A 3 0.80 27.82 4.56
C ARG A 3 1.02 26.35 4.88
N VAL A 4 1.57 26.06 6.05
CA VAL A 4 1.65 24.69 6.58
C VAL A 4 0.41 24.45 7.44
N VAL A 5 -0.45 23.53 7.03
CA VAL A 5 -1.61 23.09 7.83
C VAL A 5 -1.21 21.78 8.53
N LEU A 6 -1.03 21.84 9.83
CA LEU A 6 -0.82 20.66 10.67
C LEU A 6 -2.17 20.11 11.10
N LEU A 7 -2.61 19.02 10.46
CA LEU A 7 -3.78 18.25 10.90
C LEU A 7 -3.35 17.32 12.04
N ARG A 8 -3.41 17.82 13.30
CA ARG A 8 -3.21 16.96 14.47
C ARG A 8 -4.51 16.25 14.81
N GLY A 9 -4.45 14.93 14.92
CA GLY A 9 -5.59 14.10 15.38
C GLY A 9 -6.63 13.76 14.32
N ALA A 10 -6.43 14.11 13.05
CA ALA A 10 -7.25 13.59 11.98
C ALA A 10 -6.81 12.15 11.64
N SER A 11 -7.70 11.18 11.86
CA SER A 11 -7.50 9.81 11.39
C SER A 11 -8.08 9.72 9.98
N ALA A 12 -7.23 9.83 8.97
CA ALA A 12 -7.62 9.68 7.58
C ALA A 12 -6.61 8.83 6.84
N ASP A 13 -7.09 7.80 6.12
CA ASP A 13 -6.26 6.98 5.24
C ASP A 13 -6.02 7.64 3.88
N ILE A 14 -6.74 8.70 3.55
CA ILE A 14 -6.72 9.40 2.25
C ILE A 14 -6.68 10.90 2.47
N ILE A 15 -5.88 11.58 1.67
CA ILE A 15 -5.84 13.05 1.58
C ILE A 15 -5.82 13.49 0.11
N MET A 16 -6.47 14.61 -0.17
CA MET A 16 -6.43 15.27 -1.47
C MET A 16 -5.55 16.51 -1.37
N LEU A 17 -4.60 16.64 -2.30
CA LEU A 17 -3.71 17.79 -2.41
C LEU A 17 -4.10 18.65 -3.62
N ALA A 18 -4.16 19.96 -3.40
CA ALA A 18 -4.21 20.96 -4.45
C ALA A 18 -2.78 21.39 -4.86
N PRO A 19 -2.61 22.07 -6.03
CA PRO A 19 -1.32 22.58 -6.45
C PRO A 19 -0.68 23.49 -5.40
N GLY A 20 0.60 23.25 -5.12
CA GLY A 20 1.37 23.95 -4.10
C GLY A 20 1.22 23.40 -2.67
N GLU A 21 0.35 22.42 -2.44
CA GLU A 21 0.21 21.77 -1.14
C GLU A 21 1.20 20.61 -0.97
N THR A 22 1.65 20.42 0.25
CA THR A 22 2.53 19.33 0.65
C THR A 22 1.91 18.56 1.81
N PHE A 23 1.83 17.26 1.67
CA PHE A 23 1.45 16.33 2.74
C PHE A 23 2.71 15.68 3.33
N ALA A 24 2.76 15.60 4.65
CA ALA A 24 3.83 14.94 5.39
C ALA A 24 3.24 13.84 6.27
N ILE A 25 3.79 12.63 6.17
CA ILE A 25 3.37 11.48 6.98
C ILE A 25 4.57 10.71 7.51
N SER A 26 4.49 10.29 8.76
CA SER A 26 5.46 9.38 9.36
C SER A 26 4.98 7.93 9.25
N VAL A 27 5.78 7.08 8.62
CA VAL A 27 5.44 5.67 8.37
C VAL A 27 6.53 4.73 8.87
N GLY A 28 6.11 3.55 9.34
CA GLY A 28 7.00 2.49 9.81
C GLY A 28 7.17 1.34 8.81
N GLY A 29 7.14 1.63 7.50
CA GLY A 29 7.23 0.63 6.43
C GLY A 29 5.93 0.38 5.67
N CYS A 30 4.80 0.97 6.10
CA CYS A 30 3.59 0.96 5.27
C CYS A 30 3.79 1.84 4.04
N PRO A 31 3.46 1.35 2.83
CA PRO A 31 3.60 2.15 1.62
C PRO A 31 2.62 3.32 1.61
N ILE A 32 3.02 4.36 0.91
CA ILE A 32 2.16 5.48 0.53
C ILE A 32 1.87 5.33 -0.96
N GLY A 33 0.61 5.41 -1.33
CA GLY A 33 0.20 5.38 -2.72
C GLY A 33 -0.47 6.67 -3.14
N TRP A 34 -0.63 6.82 -4.45
CA TRP A 34 -1.22 8.01 -5.05
C TRP A 34 -1.96 7.68 -6.34
N ILE A 35 -2.96 8.51 -6.67
CA ILE A 35 -3.68 8.52 -7.95
C ILE A 35 -3.71 9.96 -8.47
N PHE A 36 -3.45 10.11 -9.77
CA PHE A 36 -3.39 11.39 -10.46
C PHE A 36 -4.04 11.30 -11.85
N ASP A 37 -4.86 12.28 -12.18
CA ASP A 37 -5.44 12.45 -13.52
C ASP A 37 -4.67 13.55 -14.28
N PRO A 38 -3.89 13.24 -15.32
CA PRO A 38 -3.16 14.24 -16.10
C PRO A 38 -4.06 15.27 -16.78
N GLN A 39 -5.32 14.94 -17.04
CA GLN A 39 -6.29 15.89 -17.62
C GLN A 39 -6.93 16.81 -16.57
N LYS A 40 -6.80 16.48 -15.29
CA LYS A 40 -7.28 17.28 -14.17
C LYS A 40 -6.16 17.52 -13.16
N PRO A 41 -5.07 18.25 -13.56
CA PRO A 41 -3.84 18.33 -12.78
C PRO A 41 -3.94 19.14 -11.48
N ASN A 42 -5.14 19.63 -11.17
CA ASN A 42 -5.40 20.44 -10.00
C ASN A 42 -5.58 19.66 -8.70
N ARG A 43 -5.42 18.32 -8.72
CA ARG A 43 -5.51 17.49 -7.52
C ARG A 43 -4.71 16.20 -7.63
N LEU A 44 -4.12 15.82 -6.53
CA LEU A 44 -3.45 14.55 -6.32
C LEU A 44 -4.07 13.89 -5.09
N ILE A 45 -4.48 12.63 -5.22
CA ILE A 45 -5.00 11.88 -4.07
C ILE A 45 -3.90 10.95 -3.58
N VAL A 46 -3.63 11.03 -2.28
CA VAL A 46 -2.60 10.25 -1.58
C VAL A 46 -3.27 9.39 -0.52
N GLY A 47 -2.82 8.14 -0.40
CA GLY A 47 -3.37 7.19 0.57
C GLY A 47 -2.30 6.41 1.32
N HIS A 48 -2.57 6.10 2.59
CA HIS A 48 -1.79 5.16 3.38
C HIS A 48 -2.19 3.73 3.03
N MET A 49 -1.24 2.92 2.57
CA MET A 49 -1.50 1.59 2.00
C MET A 49 -1.01 0.45 2.91
N GLY A 50 -1.28 0.54 4.20
CA GLY A 50 -1.11 -0.59 5.11
C GLY A 50 -2.03 -1.76 4.73
N LEU A 51 -1.67 -3.00 5.11
CA LEU A 51 -2.45 -4.19 4.75
C LEU A 51 -3.93 -4.06 5.14
N GLN A 52 -4.23 -3.50 6.31
CA GLN A 52 -5.61 -3.30 6.78
C GLN A 52 -6.38 -2.24 5.99
N CYS A 53 -5.69 -1.36 5.27
CA CYS A 53 -6.31 -0.39 4.36
C CYS A 53 -6.59 -1.01 2.97
N LEU A 54 -5.88 -2.09 2.63
CA LEU A 54 -5.99 -2.77 1.34
C LEU A 54 -6.99 -3.93 1.35
N ILE A 55 -7.18 -4.59 2.52
CA ILE A 55 -8.09 -5.73 2.69
C ILE A 55 -8.78 -5.67 4.07
N ASP A 56 -10.00 -6.21 4.16
CA ASP A 56 -10.67 -6.40 5.44
C ASP A 56 -10.21 -7.69 6.12
N ARG A 57 -9.13 -7.57 6.89
CA ARG A 57 -8.58 -8.71 7.62
C ARG A 57 -9.58 -9.33 8.59
N GLN A 58 -10.42 -8.53 9.25
CA GLN A 58 -11.36 -9.03 10.25
C GLN A 58 -12.44 -9.90 9.61
N LEU A 59 -13.02 -9.47 8.51
CA LEU A 59 -14.03 -10.25 7.76
C LEU A 59 -13.43 -11.52 7.17
N ILE A 60 -12.21 -11.45 6.62
CA ILE A 60 -11.50 -12.62 6.06
C ILE A 60 -11.30 -13.68 7.14
N VAL A 61 -10.80 -13.26 8.31
CA VAL A 61 -10.55 -14.16 9.46
C VAL A 61 -11.85 -14.77 9.97
N ALA A 62 -12.93 -13.99 10.05
CA ALA A 62 -14.23 -14.46 10.47
C ALA A 62 -14.92 -15.39 9.47
N GLY A 63 -14.32 -15.63 8.29
CA GLY A 63 -14.90 -16.46 7.22
C GLY A 63 -16.21 -15.90 6.65
N GLN A 64 -16.50 -14.63 6.94
CA GLN A 64 -17.70 -13.98 6.42
C GLN A 64 -17.48 -13.64 4.95
N LYS A 65 -18.40 -14.08 4.08
CA LYS A 65 -18.50 -13.56 2.71
C LYS A 65 -18.80 -12.08 2.82
N SER A 66 -17.79 -11.27 2.57
CA SER A 66 -17.86 -9.85 2.86
C SER A 66 -18.95 -9.16 2.05
N ARG A 67 -19.69 -8.26 2.69
CA ARG A 67 -20.11 -7.03 2.02
C ARG A 67 -18.86 -6.48 1.33
N LYS A 68 -18.99 -6.07 0.06
CA LYS A 68 -17.86 -5.58 -0.74
C LYS A 68 -17.00 -4.61 0.09
N TYR A 69 -15.84 -5.08 0.55
CA TYR A 69 -14.89 -4.23 1.27
C TYR A 69 -14.37 -3.18 0.30
N ARG A 70 -14.39 -1.93 0.73
CA ARG A 70 -13.85 -0.81 -0.03
C ARG A 70 -12.46 -0.50 0.50
N SER A 71 -11.44 -0.94 -0.25
CA SER A 71 -10.05 -0.65 0.08
C SER A 71 -9.76 0.86 0.02
N VAL A 72 -8.62 1.26 0.55
CA VAL A 72 -8.14 2.64 0.39
C VAL A 72 -8.03 3.02 -1.10
N ILE A 73 -7.65 2.08 -1.95
CA ILE A 73 -7.55 2.29 -3.41
C ILE A 73 -8.92 2.53 -4.04
N ASP A 74 -9.95 1.76 -3.65
CA ASP A 74 -11.33 2.00 -4.10
C ASP A 74 -11.80 3.41 -3.69
N ARG A 75 -11.52 3.81 -2.45
CA ARG A 75 -11.90 5.14 -1.94
C ARG A 75 -11.15 6.27 -2.64
N MET A 76 -9.87 6.09 -2.93
CA MET A 76 -9.08 7.04 -3.72
C MET A 76 -9.69 7.22 -5.11
N TRP A 77 -10.04 6.10 -5.77
CA TRP A 77 -10.71 6.11 -7.07
C TRP A 77 -12.03 6.88 -7.04
N GLU A 78 -12.88 6.57 -6.08
CA GLU A 78 -14.17 7.26 -5.90
C GLU A 78 -14.00 8.77 -5.66
N SER A 79 -12.97 9.15 -4.89
CA SER A 79 -12.65 10.56 -4.62
C SER A 79 -12.20 11.33 -5.87
N MET A 80 -11.71 10.63 -6.90
CA MET A 80 -11.41 11.23 -8.21
C MET A 80 -12.67 11.59 -9.00
N ASN A 81 -13.81 10.98 -8.68
CA ASN A 81 -15.07 11.14 -9.40
C ASN A 81 -14.91 10.91 -10.91
N LEU A 82 -14.33 9.76 -11.27
CA LEU A 82 -14.03 9.34 -12.63
C LEU A 82 -15.01 8.27 -13.11
N LEU A 83 -15.24 8.26 -14.42
CA LEU A 83 -15.94 7.17 -15.07
C LEU A 83 -14.97 5.99 -15.32
N PRO A 84 -15.45 4.73 -15.35
CA PRO A 84 -14.60 3.57 -15.60
C PRO A 84 -13.78 3.65 -16.89
N MET A 85 -14.34 4.25 -17.95
CA MET A 85 -13.65 4.45 -19.25
C MET A 85 -12.46 5.40 -19.18
N GLU A 86 -12.35 6.18 -18.12
CA GLU A 86 -11.25 7.14 -17.94
C GLU A 86 -10.01 6.49 -17.28
N ALA A 87 -10.12 5.23 -16.84
CA ALA A 87 -9.07 4.54 -16.10
C ALA A 87 -7.73 4.43 -16.87
N SER A 88 -7.79 4.23 -18.19
CA SER A 88 -6.59 4.04 -19.02
C SER A 88 -5.64 5.25 -19.04
N ARG A 89 -6.13 6.46 -18.75
CA ARG A 89 -5.29 7.67 -18.71
C ARG A 89 -4.73 7.99 -17.33
N ILE A 90 -5.29 7.36 -16.29
CA ILE A 90 -4.92 7.65 -14.90
C ILE A 90 -3.52 7.15 -14.61
N GLN A 91 -2.75 7.98 -13.92
CA GLN A 91 -1.46 7.64 -13.35
C GLN A 91 -1.65 7.27 -11.89
N ALA A 92 -1.09 6.17 -11.47
CA ALA A 92 -1.13 5.71 -10.09
C ALA A 92 0.25 5.24 -9.65
N GLY A 93 0.48 5.19 -8.36
CA GLY A 93 1.74 4.65 -7.90
C GLY A 93 1.77 4.42 -6.40
N TYR A 94 2.91 3.88 -5.96
CA TYR A 94 3.21 3.64 -4.55
C TYR A 94 4.70 3.74 -4.32
N ALA A 95 5.06 4.08 -3.09
CA ALA A 95 6.45 4.20 -2.68
C ALA A 95 6.72 3.38 -1.42
N PHE A 96 7.89 2.75 -1.40
CA PHE A 96 8.54 2.14 -0.24
C PHE A 96 7.70 1.08 0.49
N PRO A 97 7.13 0.07 -0.19
CA PRO A 97 6.52 -1.05 0.50
C PRO A 97 7.60 -1.80 1.29
N ILE A 98 7.21 -2.32 2.46
CA ILE A 98 8.07 -3.22 3.20
C ILE A 98 8.49 -4.41 2.32
N ASP A 99 9.77 -4.79 2.39
CA ASP A 99 10.26 -5.98 1.70
C ASP A 99 9.45 -7.22 2.12
N PRO A 100 8.93 -7.99 1.18
CA PRO A 100 8.15 -9.19 1.49
C PRO A 100 8.93 -10.22 2.31
N LEU A 101 10.27 -10.25 2.24
CA LEU A 101 11.09 -11.12 3.09
C LEU A 101 10.95 -10.80 4.59
N HIS A 102 10.62 -9.54 4.91
CA HIS A 102 10.40 -9.07 6.28
C HIS A 102 8.91 -8.91 6.64
N TYR A 103 8.00 -9.06 5.66
CA TYR A 103 6.55 -8.93 5.90
C TYR A 103 5.88 -10.29 6.02
N VAL A 104 6.24 -10.98 7.09
CA VAL A 104 5.93 -12.39 7.35
C VAL A 104 4.63 -12.54 8.13
N HIS A 105 3.77 -13.46 7.68
CA HIS A 105 2.51 -13.86 8.30
C HIS A 105 2.49 -15.40 8.40
N GLN A 106 3.33 -15.95 9.27
CA GLN A 106 3.54 -17.40 9.42
C GLN A 106 2.26 -18.13 9.76
N TRP A 107 2.06 -19.30 9.15
CA TRP A 107 0.87 -20.13 9.33
C TRP A 107 0.95 -21.04 10.55
N ASP A 108 2.13 -21.29 11.06
CA ASP A 108 2.40 -22.10 12.24
C ASP A 108 2.56 -21.26 13.53
N TYR A 109 2.24 -19.97 13.46
CA TYR A 109 2.30 -19.10 14.64
C TYR A 109 1.18 -19.48 15.64
N PRO A 110 1.48 -19.76 16.92
CA PRO A 110 0.55 -20.38 17.86
C PRO A 110 -0.82 -19.71 17.96
N ASP A 111 -0.85 -18.37 18.00
CA ASP A 111 -2.10 -17.62 18.27
C ASP A 111 -2.78 -17.07 17.00
N SER A 112 -2.11 -17.09 15.86
CA SER A 112 -2.62 -16.40 14.67
C SER A 112 -2.33 -17.11 13.35
N GLY A 113 -1.77 -18.31 13.37
CA GLY A 113 -1.34 -19.02 12.16
C GLY A 113 -2.49 -19.30 11.21
N ASP A 114 -3.62 -19.82 11.69
CA ASP A 114 -4.81 -20.06 10.87
C ASP A 114 -5.37 -18.78 10.28
N ASN A 115 -5.35 -17.67 11.03
CA ASN A 115 -5.79 -16.37 10.54
C ASN A 115 -4.85 -15.83 9.45
N ASN A 116 -3.54 -15.98 9.66
CA ASN A 116 -2.54 -15.59 8.68
C ASN A 116 -2.67 -16.42 7.39
N LYS A 117 -2.89 -17.73 7.49
CA LYS A 117 -3.15 -18.62 6.37
C LYS A 117 -4.36 -18.16 5.58
N ARG A 118 -5.51 -17.93 6.24
CA ARG A 118 -6.74 -17.44 5.58
C ARG A 118 -6.51 -16.12 4.83
N VAL A 119 -5.76 -15.19 5.44
CA VAL A 119 -5.43 -13.91 4.80
C VAL A 119 -4.56 -14.12 3.55
N CYS A 120 -3.52 -14.96 3.62
CA CYS A 120 -2.67 -15.26 2.47
C CYS A 120 -3.45 -15.98 1.35
N GLU A 121 -4.29 -16.96 1.69
CA GLU A 121 -5.15 -17.66 0.74
C GLU A 121 -6.15 -16.72 0.06
N TYR A 122 -6.76 -15.81 0.83
CA TYR A 122 -7.65 -14.78 0.29
C TYR A 122 -6.92 -13.86 -0.69
N ILE A 123 -5.72 -13.38 -0.32
CA ILE A 123 -4.92 -12.51 -1.19
C ILE A 123 -4.56 -13.24 -2.49
N ALA A 124 -4.07 -14.46 -2.41
CA ALA A 124 -3.69 -15.24 -3.59
C ALA A 124 -4.88 -15.51 -4.51
N ALA A 125 -6.05 -15.86 -3.95
CA ALA A 125 -7.26 -16.13 -4.70
C ALA A 125 -7.86 -14.91 -5.40
N ASN A 126 -7.80 -13.71 -4.77
CA ASN A 126 -8.46 -12.52 -5.28
C ASN A 126 -7.54 -11.57 -6.05
N PHE A 127 -6.24 -11.58 -5.76
CA PHE A 127 -5.26 -10.63 -6.33
C PHE A 127 -4.10 -11.33 -7.07
N GLY A 128 -4.08 -12.67 -7.03
CA GLY A 128 -3.12 -13.51 -7.72
C GLY A 128 -1.93 -13.96 -6.86
N ASN A 129 -1.40 -15.12 -7.23
CA ASN A 129 -0.33 -15.81 -6.49
C ASN A 129 0.93 -14.97 -6.31
N LYS A 130 1.22 -14.05 -7.25
CA LYS A 130 2.37 -13.13 -7.17
C LYS A 130 2.36 -12.20 -5.97
N CYS A 131 1.21 -12.09 -5.28
CA CYS A 131 1.07 -11.27 -4.07
C CYS A 131 1.60 -11.97 -2.82
N ILE A 132 1.90 -13.27 -2.90
CA ILE A 132 2.54 -14.06 -1.84
C ILE A 132 3.83 -14.66 -2.41
N VAL A 133 4.95 -14.39 -1.76
CA VAL A 133 6.24 -14.95 -2.18
C VAL A 133 6.21 -16.47 -2.04
N ASP A 134 6.76 -17.16 -3.03
CA ASP A 134 6.88 -18.63 -3.06
C ASP A 134 5.53 -19.38 -2.92
N TRP A 135 4.42 -18.78 -3.34
CA TRP A 135 3.08 -19.37 -3.23
C TRP A 135 3.01 -20.82 -3.71
N ASN A 136 3.69 -21.12 -4.81
CA ASN A 136 3.67 -22.45 -5.43
C ASN A 136 4.56 -23.48 -4.71
N ASN A 137 5.39 -23.06 -3.75
CA ASN A 137 6.21 -23.94 -2.94
C ASN A 137 5.49 -24.26 -1.61
N PRO A 138 5.04 -25.51 -1.36
CA PRO A 138 4.28 -25.87 -0.18
C PRO A 138 4.99 -25.60 1.15
N GLU A 139 6.33 -25.65 1.17
CA GLU A 139 7.11 -25.45 2.37
C GLU A 139 7.29 -23.96 2.70
N THR A 140 7.72 -23.16 1.71
CA THR A 140 8.06 -21.76 1.94
C THR A 140 6.84 -20.84 1.94
N ARG A 141 5.72 -21.19 1.26
CA ARG A 141 4.49 -20.41 1.33
C ARG A 141 3.92 -20.28 2.74
N LYS A 142 4.20 -21.26 3.63
CA LYS A 142 3.79 -21.23 5.03
C LYS A 142 4.40 -20.06 5.82
N LEU A 143 5.47 -19.46 5.31
CA LEU A 143 6.03 -18.23 5.87
C LEU A 143 5.10 -17.03 5.68
N GLY A 144 4.13 -17.12 4.75
CA GLY A 144 3.12 -16.09 4.53
C GLY A 144 3.71 -14.72 4.19
N ARG A 145 4.72 -14.67 3.33
CA ARG A 145 5.41 -13.45 2.92
C ARG A 145 4.55 -12.66 1.93
N ILE A 146 3.85 -11.63 2.41
CA ILE A 146 2.97 -10.81 1.57
C ILE A 146 3.79 -9.76 0.82
N HIS A 147 3.64 -9.72 -0.50
CA HIS A 147 4.23 -8.72 -1.38
C HIS A 147 3.26 -7.54 -1.56
N LEU A 148 3.33 -6.54 -0.67
CA LEU A 148 2.42 -5.38 -0.68
C LEU A 148 2.44 -4.63 -2.01
N GLY A 149 3.60 -4.45 -2.63
CA GLY A 149 3.70 -3.79 -3.93
C GLY A 149 2.90 -4.50 -5.02
N ASN A 150 2.94 -5.83 -5.08
CA ASN A 150 2.15 -6.61 -6.03
C ASN A 150 0.64 -6.56 -5.71
N LEU A 151 0.27 -6.56 -4.42
CA LEU A 151 -1.12 -6.42 -3.97
C LEU A 151 -1.69 -5.05 -4.39
N ILE A 152 -0.95 -3.96 -4.14
CA ILE A 152 -1.33 -2.61 -4.55
C ILE A 152 -1.48 -2.52 -6.08
N ARG A 153 -0.48 -3.02 -6.83
CA ARG A 153 -0.51 -3.05 -8.30
C ARG A 153 -1.72 -3.83 -8.83
N SER A 154 -2.04 -4.97 -8.22
CA SER A 154 -3.20 -5.77 -8.61
C SER A 154 -4.52 -5.04 -8.34
N GLN A 155 -4.64 -4.31 -7.23
CA GLN A 155 -5.83 -3.51 -6.93
C GLN A 155 -5.98 -2.32 -7.91
N TYR A 156 -4.91 -1.59 -8.22
CA TYR A 156 -4.96 -0.54 -9.24
C TYR A 156 -5.38 -1.09 -10.62
N ALA A 157 -4.80 -2.21 -11.03
CA ALA A 157 -5.15 -2.86 -12.29
C ALA A 157 -6.62 -3.31 -12.33
N SER A 158 -7.21 -3.73 -11.20
CA SER A 158 -8.61 -4.11 -11.11
C SER A 158 -9.60 -2.94 -11.31
N LEU A 159 -9.14 -1.71 -11.15
CA LEU A 159 -9.90 -0.50 -11.49
C LEU A 159 -9.83 -0.15 -12.99
N GLY A 160 -9.05 -0.91 -13.78
CA GLY A 160 -8.82 -0.64 -15.19
C GLY A 160 -7.65 0.32 -15.47
N ILE A 161 -6.86 0.67 -14.46
CA ILE A 161 -5.64 1.44 -14.67
C ILE A 161 -4.62 0.57 -15.40
N SER A 162 -4.08 1.09 -16.49
CA SER A 162 -3.10 0.40 -17.32
C SER A 162 -1.81 0.11 -16.55
N VAL A 163 -1.20 -1.07 -16.76
CA VAL A 163 -0.04 -1.52 -15.95
C VAL A 163 1.17 -0.59 -16.13
N GLU A 164 1.35 -0.02 -17.32
CA GLU A 164 2.37 0.98 -17.64
C GLU A 164 2.19 2.30 -16.87
N ASN A 165 0.96 2.59 -16.46
CA ASN A 165 0.60 3.78 -15.69
C ASN A 165 0.66 3.54 -14.18
N ILE A 166 1.10 2.34 -13.73
CA ILE A 166 1.24 2.02 -12.32
C ILE A 166 2.73 2.02 -11.95
N HIS A 167 3.16 3.08 -11.29
CA HIS A 167 4.54 3.32 -10.91
C HIS A 167 4.81 2.82 -9.48
N GLY A 168 5.86 2.04 -9.32
CA GLY A 168 6.27 1.55 -8.00
C GLY A 168 7.72 1.89 -7.73
N VAL A 169 7.98 2.50 -6.59
CA VAL A 169 9.34 2.70 -6.07
C VAL A 169 9.51 1.76 -4.89
N SER A 170 10.39 0.78 -5.03
CA SER A 170 10.70 -0.21 -3.99
C SER A 170 12.20 -0.30 -3.83
N THR A 171 12.72 0.36 -2.80
CA THR A 171 14.12 0.22 -2.36
C THR A 171 14.19 0.02 -0.84
N PRO A 172 13.40 -0.92 -0.27
CA PRO A 172 13.27 -1.04 1.18
C PRO A 172 14.59 -1.44 1.88
N ASN A 173 15.53 -2.01 1.12
CA ASN A 173 16.84 -2.44 1.61
C ASN A 173 17.98 -1.55 1.09
N ALA A 174 17.67 -0.39 0.50
CA ALA A 174 18.71 0.55 0.07
C ALA A 174 19.49 1.09 1.28
N VAL A 175 20.79 1.15 1.12
CA VAL A 175 21.70 1.75 2.10
C VAL A 175 22.49 2.88 1.45
N ASP A 176 22.95 3.83 2.27
CA ASP A 176 23.89 4.87 1.85
C ASP A 176 25.31 4.31 1.69
N VAL A 177 26.28 5.20 1.40
CA VAL A 177 27.69 4.85 1.21
C VAL A 177 28.36 4.28 2.47
N ASP A 178 27.79 4.55 3.63
CA ASP A 178 28.29 4.10 4.94
C ASP A 178 27.55 2.84 5.43
N GLY A 179 26.61 2.30 4.62
CA GLY A 179 25.85 1.11 4.94
C GLY A 179 24.63 1.36 5.85
N HIS A 180 24.24 2.61 6.09
CA HIS A 180 23.04 2.92 6.84
C HIS A 180 21.78 2.77 5.96
N PRO A 181 20.67 2.23 6.52
CA PRO A 181 19.47 2.07 5.76
C PRO A 181 18.86 3.42 5.36
N LEU A 182 18.55 3.57 4.08
CA LEU A 182 17.83 4.73 3.54
C LEU A 182 16.34 4.69 3.86
N TRP A 183 15.81 3.51 4.26
CA TRP A 183 14.41 3.32 4.59
C TRP A 183 14.25 2.37 5.78
N TYR A 184 13.56 2.80 6.81
CA TYR A 184 13.32 2.01 8.01
C TYR A 184 11.96 1.33 7.96
N VAL A 185 11.91 0.07 8.38
CA VAL A 185 10.67 -0.71 8.49
C VAL A 185 10.51 -1.27 9.89
N THR A 186 9.33 -1.11 10.47
CA THR A 186 9.05 -1.51 11.85
C THR A 186 9.24 -3.01 12.08
N ARG A 187 9.03 -3.83 11.05
CA ARG A 187 9.23 -5.29 11.07
C ARG A 187 10.56 -5.72 10.47
N GLY A 188 11.43 -4.78 10.16
CA GLY A 188 12.75 -5.04 9.62
C GLY A 188 13.79 -5.22 10.72
N PRO A 189 15.06 -5.40 10.33
CA PRO A 189 16.17 -5.65 11.26
C PRO A 189 16.46 -4.47 12.20
N HIS A 190 15.93 -3.30 11.92
CA HIS A 190 16.19 -2.07 12.68
C HIS A 190 15.16 -1.78 13.79
N GLY A 191 14.16 -2.66 14.00
CA GLY A 191 13.21 -2.55 15.09
C GLY A 191 12.09 -1.53 14.89
N LYS A 192 11.45 -1.09 15.99
CA LYS A 192 10.22 -0.29 15.97
C LYS A 192 10.46 1.22 15.78
N ASP A 193 11.62 1.72 16.07
CA ASP A 193 12.11 3.08 15.87
C ASP A 193 13.46 3.02 15.15
N PRO A 194 13.81 3.94 14.25
CA PRO A 194 13.13 5.16 13.83
C PRO A 194 12.03 4.93 12.78
N ARG A 195 11.33 6.04 12.44
CA ARG A 195 10.30 6.09 11.40
C ARG A 195 10.76 6.94 10.22
N ASN A 196 10.18 6.66 9.05
CA ASN A 196 10.42 7.44 7.84
C ASN A 196 9.45 8.62 7.79
N LEU A 197 9.92 9.74 7.27
CA LEU A 197 9.09 10.88 6.92
C LEU A 197 8.91 10.91 5.40
N VAL A 198 7.67 10.78 4.95
CA VAL A 198 7.33 10.89 3.52
C VAL A 198 6.70 12.24 3.27
N LEU A 199 7.23 12.96 2.29
CA LEU A 199 6.69 14.22 1.80
C LEU A 199 6.13 14.01 0.39
N VAL A 200 4.88 14.39 0.19
CA VAL A 200 4.23 14.37 -1.12
C VAL A 200 3.76 15.76 -1.46
N THR A 201 4.18 16.28 -2.61
CA THR A 201 3.85 17.64 -3.06
C THR A 201 3.25 17.59 -4.45
N LEU A 202 2.14 18.29 -4.66
CA LEU A 202 1.64 18.58 -5.99
C LEU A 202 2.20 19.95 -6.41
N TYR A 203 3.11 19.96 -7.38
CA TYR A 203 3.65 21.20 -7.97
C TYR A 203 2.63 21.84 -8.91
N GLN A 204 2.78 23.15 -9.10
CA GLN A 204 1.99 23.93 -10.10
C GLN A 204 2.52 23.67 -11.50
#